data_4c5243d388ff3a744288f7bf5c8661cd
#
_entry.id   4c5243d388ff3a744288f7bf5c8661cd
#
_cell.length_a   1.000
_cell.length_b   1.000
_cell.length_c   1.000
_cell.angle_alpha   90.00
_cell.angle_beta   90.00
_cell.angle_gamma   90.00
#
_symmetry.space_group_name_H-M   'P 1'
#
loop_
_entity.id
_entity.type
_entity.pdbx_description
1 polymer ?
#
loop_
_entity_poly.entity_id
_entity_poly.type
_entity_poly.pdbx_seq_one_letter_code
_entity_poly.pdbx_strand_id
1 'polypeptide(L)'
;MRSTFKLLFYINRNKVKSDGTTAVLCRISIDGKKSAVATGIYCRPEDWDSKKCEIKTARENNRLAAFRSRLEEAYGNLLRNQG
;
A
#
# COMPACT_ATOMS: atom_id res chain seq x y z
N MET A 1 11.61 -8.55 22.34
CA MET A 1 11.81 -8.40 20.88
C MET A 1 10.88 -7.35 20.31
N ARG A 2 11.41 -6.54 19.44
CA ARG A 2 10.59 -5.54 18.77
C ARG A 2 9.92 -6.13 17.53
N SER A 3 8.64 -5.94 17.43
CA SER A 3 7.92 -6.31 16.22
C SER A 3 8.29 -5.34 15.08
N THR A 4 8.55 -5.88 13.91
CA THR A 4 8.79 -5.06 12.73
C THR A 4 7.52 -4.94 11.93
N PHE A 5 7.18 -3.72 11.54
CA PHE A 5 6.00 -3.43 10.73
C PHE A 5 6.42 -2.58 9.55
N LYS A 6 6.17 -3.09 8.35
CA LYS A 6 6.51 -2.39 7.12
C LYS A 6 5.34 -2.42 6.15
N LEU A 7 5.16 -1.32 5.45
CA LEU A 7 4.17 -1.20 4.38
C LEU A 7 4.88 -0.90 3.08
N LEU A 8 4.49 -1.60 2.02
CA LEU A 8 5.02 -1.36 0.69
C LEU A 8 3.86 -1.34 -0.30
N PHE A 9 3.74 -0.25 -1.05
CA PHE A 9 2.76 -0.15 -2.12
C PHE A 9 3.38 -0.56 -3.44
N TYR A 10 2.61 -1.26 -4.26
CA TYR A 10 3.05 -1.69 -5.56
C TYR A 10 1.87 -1.90 -6.49
N ILE A 11 2.13 -2.01 -7.78
CA ILE A 11 1.12 -2.33 -8.77
C ILE A 11 1.50 -3.60 -9.51
N ASN A 12 0.49 -4.29 -10.05
CA ASN A 12 0.72 -5.46 -10.88
C ASN A 12 0.46 -5.09 -12.35
N ARG A 13 1.54 -4.87 -13.09
CA ARG A 13 1.45 -4.44 -14.49
C ARG A 13 0.86 -5.52 -15.41
N ASN A 14 0.80 -6.76 -14.93
CA ASN A 14 0.23 -7.86 -15.69
C ASN A 14 -1.30 -7.95 -15.56
N LYS A 15 -1.88 -7.18 -14.66
CA LYS A 15 -3.33 -7.20 -14.40
C LYS A 15 -3.97 -5.85 -14.66
N VAL A 16 -3.60 -5.23 -15.78
CA VAL A 16 -4.19 -3.97 -16.20
C VAL A 16 -5.60 -4.23 -16.75
N LYS A 17 -6.56 -3.41 -16.30
CA LYS A 17 -7.93 -3.51 -16.76
C LYS A 17 -8.08 -2.98 -18.18
N SER A 18 -9.25 -3.22 -18.77
CA SER A 18 -9.55 -2.74 -20.14
C SER A 18 -9.50 -1.22 -20.27
N ASP A 19 -9.72 -0.49 -19.17
CA ASP A 19 -9.63 0.98 -19.18
C ASP A 19 -8.19 1.49 -19.00
N GLY A 20 -7.21 0.61 -18.92
CA GLY A 20 -5.82 0.98 -18.81
C GLY A 20 -5.32 1.19 -17.39
N THR A 21 -6.15 0.91 -16.38
CA THR A 21 -5.76 1.08 -14.98
C THR A 21 -5.48 -0.26 -14.31
N THR A 22 -4.70 -0.22 -13.24
CA THR A 22 -4.43 -1.39 -12.41
C THR A 22 -4.59 -1.02 -10.95
N ALA A 23 -4.95 -2.01 -10.14
CA ALA A 23 -5.13 -1.79 -8.71
C ALA A 23 -3.78 -1.58 -8.02
N VAL A 24 -3.74 -0.63 -7.10
CA VAL A 24 -2.60 -0.47 -6.21
C VAL A 24 -2.77 -1.45 -5.06
N LEU A 25 -1.73 -2.22 -4.81
CA LEU A 25 -1.73 -3.22 -3.74
C LEU A 25 -0.80 -2.77 -2.63
N CYS A 26 -1.11 -3.19 -1.42
CA CYS A 26 -0.29 -2.90 -0.26
C CYS A 26 0.22 -4.22 0.32
N ARG A 27 1.54 -4.33 0.42
CA ARG A 27 2.17 -5.46 1.09
C ARG A 27 2.46 -5.07 2.53
N ILE A 28 1.90 -5.83 3.45
CA ILE A 28 2.10 -5.63 4.88
C ILE A 28 3.07 -6.70 5.37
N SER A 29 4.13 -6.28 6.02
CA SER A 29 5.12 -7.20 6.59
C SER A 29 5.18 -6.99 8.09
N ILE A 30 4.90 -8.04 8.86
CA ILE A 30 4.95 -8.02 10.33
C ILE A 30 5.75 -9.24 10.78
N ASP A 31 6.88 -9.00 11.45
CA ASP A 31 7.73 -10.05 12.01
C ASP A 31 8.07 -11.17 11.01
N GLY A 32 8.35 -10.78 9.77
CA GLY A 32 8.70 -11.72 8.72
C GLY A 32 7.52 -12.33 7.98
N LYS A 33 6.30 -12.12 8.46
CA LYS A 33 5.09 -12.57 7.77
C LYS A 33 4.61 -11.50 6.81
N LYS A 34 4.28 -11.92 5.61
CA LYS A 34 3.85 -10.99 4.55
C LYS A 34 2.42 -11.26 4.14
N SER A 35 1.67 -10.20 3.97
CA SER A 35 0.30 -10.25 3.45
C SER A 35 0.12 -9.16 2.42
N ALA A 36 -0.76 -9.37 1.46
CA ALA A 36 -1.07 -8.37 0.46
C ALA A 36 -2.57 -8.06 0.52
N VAL A 37 -2.90 -6.77 0.50
CA VAL A 37 -4.28 -6.32 0.49
C VAL A 37 -4.48 -5.32 -0.63
N ALA A 38 -5.68 -5.28 -1.20
CA ALA A 38 -6.04 -4.29 -2.20
C ALA A 38 -6.40 -2.98 -1.51
N THR A 39 -5.87 -1.88 -2.03
CA THR A 39 -6.16 -0.56 -1.45
C THR A 39 -7.49 0.00 -1.91
N GLY A 40 -8.05 -0.54 -3.00
CA GLY A 40 -9.23 0.04 -3.63
C GLY A 40 -8.91 1.26 -4.48
N ILE A 41 -7.65 1.58 -4.64
CA ILE A 41 -7.17 2.71 -5.44
C ILE A 41 -6.60 2.17 -6.74
N TYR A 42 -6.92 2.84 -7.85
CA TYR A 42 -6.48 2.43 -9.18
C TYR A 42 -5.67 3.56 -9.81
N CYS A 43 -4.66 3.19 -10.58
CA CYS A 43 -3.87 4.16 -11.34
C CYS A 43 -3.37 3.49 -12.62
N ARG A 44 -2.93 4.31 -13.56
CA ARG A 44 -2.27 3.79 -14.76
C ARG A 44 -0.84 3.39 -14.42
N PRO A 45 -0.30 2.32 -15.03
CA PRO A 45 1.08 1.94 -14.76
C PRO A 45 2.08 3.07 -14.99
N GLU A 46 1.81 3.93 -15.96
CA GLU A 46 2.66 5.09 -16.27
C GLU A 46 2.63 6.17 -15.20
N ASP A 47 1.57 6.20 -14.38
CA ASP A 47 1.43 7.15 -13.28
C ASP A 47 2.05 6.63 -11.99
N TRP A 48 2.55 5.42 -11.99
CA TRP A 48 3.17 4.83 -10.83
C TRP A 48 4.66 5.13 -10.77
N ASP A 49 5.10 5.68 -9.65
CA ASP A 49 6.52 5.94 -9.40
C ASP A 49 7.08 4.81 -8.56
N SER A 50 7.79 3.89 -9.20
CA SER A 50 8.32 2.71 -8.52
C SER A 50 9.47 3.04 -7.56
N LYS A 51 10.16 4.14 -7.77
CA LYS A 51 11.23 4.57 -6.88
C LYS A 51 10.70 5.08 -5.56
N LYS A 52 9.62 5.86 -5.62
CA LYS A 52 8.99 6.43 -4.42
C LYS A 52 7.84 5.57 -3.91
N CYS A 53 7.44 4.55 -4.65
CA CYS A 53 6.28 3.71 -4.34
C CYS A 53 5.02 4.55 -4.12
N GLU A 54 4.77 5.48 -5.02
CA GLU A 54 3.63 6.38 -4.93
C GLU A 54 3.08 6.68 -6.31
N ILE A 55 1.90 7.28 -6.34
CA ILE A 55 1.23 7.68 -7.58
C ILE A 55 1.64 9.10 -7.92
N LYS A 56 2.00 9.34 -9.19
CA LYS A 56 2.43 10.67 -9.63
C LYS A 56 1.32 11.72 -9.54
N THR A 57 0.06 11.28 -9.69
CA THR A 57 -1.09 12.18 -9.56
C THR A 57 -1.35 12.48 -8.09
N ALA A 58 -1.29 13.75 -7.69
CA ALA A 58 -1.41 14.15 -6.29
C ALA A 58 -2.72 13.70 -5.66
N ARG A 59 -3.83 13.79 -6.40
CA ARG A 59 -5.15 13.39 -5.90
C ARG A 59 -5.18 11.93 -5.45
N GLU A 60 -4.70 11.04 -6.31
CA GLU A 60 -4.68 9.61 -6.01
C GLU A 60 -3.64 9.30 -4.95
N ASN A 61 -2.51 9.99 -4.97
CA ASN A 61 -1.48 9.81 -3.97
C ASN A 61 -1.96 10.20 -2.57
N ASN A 62 -2.81 11.23 -2.47
CA ASN A 62 -3.40 11.62 -1.19
C ASN A 62 -4.30 10.52 -0.64
N ARG A 63 -5.03 9.82 -1.50
CA ARG A 63 -5.84 8.67 -1.08
C ARG A 63 -4.96 7.53 -0.57
N LEU A 64 -3.85 7.32 -1.25
CA LEU A 64 -2.88 6.30 -0.85
C LEU A 64 -2.28 6.62 0.51
N ALA A 65 -1.93 7.87 0.75
CA ALA A 65 -1.41 8.31 2.04
C ALA A 65 -2.43 8.13 3.16
N ALA A 66 -3.71 8.42 2.88
CA ALA A 66 -4.78 8.23 3.85
C ALA A 66 -4.95 6.74 4.19
N PHE A 67 -4.88 5.88 3.19
CA PHE A 67 -4.95 4.44 3.40
C PHE A 67 -3.79 3.96 4.28
N ARG A 68 -2.60 4.43 4.00
CA ARG A 68 -1.41 4.10 4.76
C ARG A 68 -1.56 4.51 6.23
N SER A 69 -2.05 5.72 6.46
CA SER A 69 -2.26 6.23 7.83
C SER A 69 -3.24 5.35 8.60
N ARG A 70 -4.32 4.91 7.95
CA ARG A 70 -5.30 4.03 8.59
C ARG A 70 -4.70 2.70 8.98
N LEU A 71 -3.89 2.12 8.10
CA LEU A 71 -3.24 0.85 8.39
C LEU A 71 -2.21 1.00 9.51
N GLU A 72 -1.40 2.04 9.47
CA GLU A 72 -0.40 2.29 10.51
C GLU A 72 -1.07 2.47 11.87
N GLU A 73 -2.18 3.19 11.91
CA GLU A 73 -2.93 3.39 13.15
C GLU A 73 -3.52 2.08 13.67
N ALA A 74 -4.15 1.30 12.79
CA ALA A 74 -4.76 0.04 13.17
C ALA A 74 -3.73 -0.97 13.69
N TYR A 75 -2.66 -1.16 12.94
CA TYR A 75 -1.63 -2.12 13.33
C TYR A 75 -0.75 -1.61 14.47
N GLY A 76 -0.53 -0.31 14.52
CA GLY A 76 0.19 0.29 15.62
C GLY A 76 -0.52 0.10 16.95
N ASN A 77 -1.85 0.23 16.97
CA ASN A 77 -2.64 -0.03 18.15
C ASN A 77 -2.57 -1.49 18.58
N LEU A 78 -2.63 -2.41 17.62
CA LEU A 78 -2.50 -3.84 17.91
C LEU A 78 -1.15 -4.17 18.53
N LEU A 79 -0.08 -3.63 17.97
CA LEU A 79 1.27 -3.86 18.48
C LEU A 79 1.44 -3.30 19.89
N ARG A 80 0.86 -2.15 20.17
CA ARG A 80 0.91 -1.54 21.50
C ARG A 80 0.13 -2.36 22.53
N ASN A 81 -1.02 -2.91 22.12
CA ASN A 81 -1.85 -3.69 23.02
C ASN A 81 -1.27 -5.06 23.35
N GLN A 82 -0.36 -5.53 22.53
CA GLN A 82 0.35 -6.79 22.80
C GLN A 82 1.58 -6.62 23.67
N GLY A 83 1.95 -5.38 23.86
CA GLY A 83 3.16 -5.05 24.60
C GLY A 83 3.05 -5.28 26.05
#